data_e31c9f35cc32c516f30c1d180a80eb99
#
_entry.id   e31c9f35cc32c516f30c1d180a80eb99
#
_cell.length_a   1.000
_cell.length_b   1.000
_cell.length_c   1.000
_cell.angle_alpha   90.00
_cell.angle_beta   90.00
_cell.angle_gamma   90.00
#
_symmetry.space_group_name_H-M   'P 1'
#
loop_
_entity.id
_entity.type
_entity.pdbx_description
1 polymer ?
#
loop_
_entity_poly.entity_id
_entity_poly.type
_entity_poly.pdbx_seq_one_letter_code
_entity_poly.pdbx_strand_id
1 'polypeptide(L)'
;MAVLFLPSQNQPEAPDTYESVTTPPSLPTEPTPTAATEATIPQGVSVGGVSVGGMTEEQALDAVGAAVPSLSEQEDMVLSLEEHTFSISPETAFRWDVAQAVRTALEGTQATIFLSKVVDADAVKQALLDFYDSLGGIYTPSGYWLEGEAPNMDDATGVCQTLVINQGSAGHLVDFQDALDKVLDAYANQVFQVTLDALGEEKEPAPLDLEQVYRQVSIAPTNPRVDPKTLEILPGKLGYGFDTESAAAMLQGAKAGEPVRIPMEYLSPASEEEAWFQDTLGYCKTEYSDNENRTENLRLACEKLNGFILQPADTLSYNEVLGKRTREAGYLPAPAYSGTDLVDEVGGGICQVSSTLYLSSLFAELTIVDRRNHGFPVNYIPLGLDATVNWGTTDLKIRNDYELPVKISAQVEDGYVKIKILGVEQRDYTVKMEYRVDDHPSYAAAFRCRYDKETGEQIYRELDHTSTYLEDVWCWPGFAESATDEPADE
;
A
#
# COMPACT_ATOMS: atom_id res chain seq x y z
N MET A 1 -42.28 6.21 3.78
CA MET A 1 -43.55 5.47 4.00
C MET A 1 -43.23 3.99 3.99
N ALA A 2 -43.52 3.33 5.09
CA ALA A 2 -43.49 1.89 5.38
C ALA A 2 -42.12 1.18 5.34
N VAL A 3 -41.53 1.14 6.49
CA VAL A 3 -40.62 0.11 6.96
C VAL A 3 -41.41 -1.18 7.15
N LEU A 4 -41.04 -2.24 6.46
CA LEU A 4 -41.56 -3.58 6.69
C LEU A 4 -40.58 -4.35 7.61
N PHE A 5 -40.91 -4.44 8.90
CA PHE A 5 -40.42 -5.45 9.79
C PHE A 5 -41.02 -6.80 9.40
N LEU A 6 -40.24 -7.80 9.19
CA LEU A 6 -40.66 -9.20 9.19
C LEU A 6 -40.31 -9.83 10.52
N PRO A 7 -41.26 -10.50 11.19
CA PRO A 7 -41.05 -11.14 12.47
C PRO A 7 -40.38 -12.51 12.31
N SER A 8 -39.49 -12.82 13.23
CA SER A 8 -39.02 -14.16 13.53
C SER A 8 -40.18 -15.04 14.05
N GLN A 9 -40.37 -16.21 13.48
CA GLN A 9 -40.88 -17.42 14.12
C GLN A 9 -40.79 -18.59 13.13
N ASN A 10 -40.09 -19.66 13.42
CA ASN A 10 -40.49 -20.88 14.10
C ASN A 10 -39.34 -21.91 13.97
N GLN A 11 -38.84 -22.33 15.09
CA GLN A 11 -38.23 -23.66 15.21
C GLN A 11 -39.33 -24.72 15.25
N PRO A 12 -39.16 -25.86 14.61
CA PRO A 12 -39.89 -27.07 14.94
C PRO A 12 -39.06 -27.92 15.90
N GLU A 13 -39.76 -28.38 16.92
CA GLU A 13 -39.36 -29.34 17.95
C GLU A 13 -38.92 -30.69 17.36
N ALA A 14 -37.97 -31.31 18.03
CA ALA A 14 -37.52 -32.68 17.79
C ALA A 14 -38.55 -33.68 18.29
N PRO A 15 -38.80 -34.81 17.63
CA PRO A 15 -39.39 -35.96 18.25
C PRO A 15 -38.34 -36.94 18.77
N ASP A 16 -38.44 -37.26 20.04
CA ASP A 16 -37.82 -38.44 20.64
C ASP A 16 -38.36 -39.70 20.01
N THR A 17 -37.52 -40.58 19.52
CA THR A 17 -37.66 -42.03 19.61
C THR A 17 -36.35 -42.73 19.30
N TYR A 18 -35.76 -43.36 20.30
CA TYR A 18 -34.67 -44.33 20.15
C TYR A 18 -35.23 -45.63 19.54
N GLU A 19 -34.72 -46.01 18.36
CA GLU A 19 -34.72 -47.41 17.95
C GLU A 19 -33.28 -47.82 17.62
N SER A 20 -32.92 -48.93 18.22
CA SER A 20 -31.63 -49.61 18.09
C SER A 20 -31.37 -50.06 16.66
N VAL A 21 -30.31 -49.51 16.03
CA VAL A 21 -29.86 -49.93 14.72
C VAL A 21 -28.64 -50.85 14.85
N THR A 22 -28.86 -52.04 14.34
CA THR A 22 -27.89 -53.09 14.10
C THR A 22 -26.65 -52.59 13.32
N THR A 23 -25.49 -53.08 13.75
CA THR A 23 -24.17 -52.94 13.12
C THR A 23 -24.23 -53.04 11.60
N PRO A 24 -23.65 -52.12 10.84
CA PRO A 24 -23.47 -52.27 9.40
C PRO A 24 -22.35 -53.29 9.10
N PRO A 25 -22.47 -54.05 7.97
CA PRO A 25 -21.47 -55.01 7.61
C PRO A 25 -20.12 -54.35 7.30
N SER A 26 -19.07 -54.96 7.79
CA SER A 26 -17.69 -54.58 7.52
C SER A 26 -17.41 -54.45 5.99
N LEU A 27 -17.00 -53.26 5.57
CA LEU A 27 -16.39 -53.05 4.26
C LEU A 27 -15.16 -53.97 4.12
N PRO A 28 -14.91 -54.52 2.91
CA PRO A 28 -13.68 -55.25 2.66
C PRO A 28 -12.49 -54.31 2.91
N THR A 29 -11.56 -54.77 3.75
CA THR A 29 -10.26 -54.15 3.91
C THR A 29 -9.58 -54.08 2.54
N GLU A 30 -9.35 -52.85 2.05
CA GLU A 30 -8.40 -52.66 0.96
C GLU A 30 -7.08 -53.33 1.32
N PRO A 31 -6.45 -54.06 0.38
CA PRO A 31 -5.14 -54.65 0.64
C PRO A 31 -4.18 -53.51 0.96
N THR A 32 -3.53 -53.59 2.12
CA THR A 32 -2.38 -52.79 2.48
C THR A 32 -1.47 -52.68 1.28
N PRO A 33 -1.03 -51.50 0.80
CA PRO A 33 -0.09 -51.42 -0.29
C PRO A 33 1.15 -52.22 0.12
N THR A 34 1.38 -53.32 -0.59
CA THR A 34 2.62 -54.06 -0.48
C THR A 34 3.74 -53.08 -0.75
N ALA A 35 4.66 -52.92 0.22
CA ALA A 35 5.84 -52.08 0.04
C ALA A 35 6.46 -52.51 -1.29
N ALA A 36 6.56 -51.56 -2.23
CA ALA A 36 7.26 -51.79 -3.48
C ALA A 36 8.67 -52.23 -3.08
N THR A 37 9.05 -53.46 -3.49
CA THR A 37 10.41 -53.97 -3.26
C THR A 37 11.31 -53.03 -4.05
N GLU A 38 12.12 -52.24 -3.38
CA GLU A 38 13.10 -51.38 -4.02
C GLU A 38 13.97 -52.22 -4.93
N ALA A 39 14.16 -51.77 -6.17
CA ALA A 39 15.02 -52.47 -7.12
C ALA A 39 16.44 -52.51 -6.57
N THR A 40 17.02 -53.70 -6.54
CA THR A 40 18.40 -53.89 -6.10
C THR A 40 19.31 -54.26 -7.27
N ILE A 41 20.56 -53.85 -7.20
CA ILE A 41 21.59 -54.12 -8.19
C ILE A 41 21.86 -55.66 -8.24
N PRO A 42 21.96 -56.25 -9.43
CA PRO A 42 22.25 -57.67 -9.57
C PRO A 42 23.55 -58.12 -8.85
N GLN A 43 23.55 -59.36 -8.34
CA GLN A 43 24.71 -59.85 -7.61
C GLN A 43 25.97 -59.97 -8.53
N GLY A 44 27.12 -59.65 -7.97
CA GLY A 44 28.40 -59.70 -8.69
C GLY A 44 28.75 -58.43 -9.48
N VAL A 45 27.94 -57.41 -9.39
CA VAL A 45 28.23 -56.11 -10.03
C VAL A 45 29.12 -55.24 -9.14
N SER A 46 30.10 -54.55 -9.74
CA SER A 46 30.97 -53.60 -9.12
C SER A 46 30.98 -52.26 -9.89
N VAL A 47 31.05 -51.15 -9.16
CA VAL A 47 31.15 -49.80 -9.70
C VAL A 47 32.40 -49.14 -9.13
N GLY A 48 33.31 -48.65 -9.97
CA GLY A 48 34.55 -47.99 -9.54
C GLY A 48 35.42 -48.88 -8.61
N GLY A 49 35.33 -50.21 -8.72
CA GLY A 49 36.00 -51.13 -7.84
C GLY A 49 35.24 -51.45 -6.54
N VAL A 50 34.12 -50.83 -6.26
CA VAL A 50 33.26 -51.09 -5.11
C VAL A 50 32.23 -52.15 -5.48
N SER A 51 32.09 -53.21 -4.67
CA SER A 51 31.06 -54.24 -4.88
C SER A 51 29.72 -53.72 -4.42
N VAL A 52 28.77 -53.61 -5.35
CA VAL A 52 27.43 -53.03 -5.11
C VAL A 52 26.28 -54.02 -5.30
N GLY A 53 26.60 -55.28 -5.61
CA GLY A 53 25.58 -56.32 -5.83
C GLY A 53 24.70 -56.55 -4.60
N GLY A 54 23.36 -56.50 -4.82
CA GLY A 54 22.36 -56.64 -3.77
C GLY A 54 21.99 -55.29 -3.06
N MET A 55 22.67 -54.20 -3.36
CA MET A 55 22.38 -52.85 -2.79
C MET A 55 21.21 -52.19 -3.52
N THR A 56 20.47 -51.36 -2.81
CA THR A 56 19.55 -50.39 -3.41
C THR A 56 20.33 -49.26 -4.10
N GLU A 57 19.67 -48.45 -4.91
CA GLU A 57 20.29 -47.29 -5.55
C GLU A 57 20.98 -46.37 -4.53
N GLU A 58 20.27 -45.99 -3.46
CA GLU A 58 20.77 -45.12 -2.39
C GLU A 58 22.01 -45.71 -1.70
N GLN A 59 21.96 -47.00 -1.33
CA GLN A 59 23.10 -47.70 -0.71
C GLN A 59 24.34 -47.75 -1.62
N ALA A 60 24.11 -47.93 -2.92
CA ALA A 60 25.19 -47.97 -3.90
C ALA A 60 25.80 -46.58 -4.14
N LEU A 61 24.96 -45.53 -4.20
CA LEU A 61 25.42 -44.14 -4.31
C LEU A 61 26.32 -43.76 -3.13
N ASP A 62 25.90 -44.08 -1.90
CA ASP A 62 26.69 -43.82 -0.69
C ASP A 62 28.01 -44.63 -0.69
N ALA A 63 27.96 -45.90 -0.97
CA ALA A 63 29.14 -46.79 -0.94
C ALA A 63 30.19 -46.40 -1.99
N VAL A 64 29.74 -46.08 -3.21
CA VAL A 64 30.65 -45.64 -4.29
C VAL A 64 31.14 -44.24 -4.05
N GLY A 65 30.25 -43.30 -3.61
CA GLY A 65 30.59 -41.92 -3.29
C GLY A 65 31.69 -41.83 -2.22
N ALA A 66 31.66 -42.70 -1.20
CA ALA A 66 32.70 -42.75 -0.17
C ALA A 66 34.05 -43.27 -0.66
N ALA A 67 34.12 -43.96 -1.81
CA ALA A 67 35.30 -44.64 -2.33
C ALA A 67 35.87 -44.02 -3.64
N VAL A 68 35.32 -42.85 -4.07
CA VAL A 68 35.80 -42.16 -5.28
C VAL A 68 37.29 -41.78 -5.16
N PRO A 69 38.11 -41.95 -6.20
CA PRO A 69 39.49 -41.49 -6.19
C PRO A 69 39.60 -39.95 -6.15
N SER A 70 40.68 -39.42 -5.54
CA SER A 70 40.99 -37.99 -5.62
C SER A 70 41.25 -37.57 -7.07
N LEU A 71 40.90 -36.33 -7.37
CA LEU A 71 41.12 -35.68 -8.69
C LEU A 71 42.40 -34.82 -8.70
N SER A 72 43.15 -34.76 -7.61
CA SER A 72 44.29 -33.88 -7.39
C SER A 72 45.52 -34.14 -8.29
N GLU A 73 45.55 -35.24 -9.01
CA GLU A 73 46.67 -35.58 -9.91
C GLU A 73 46.60 -34.89 -11.29
N GLN A 74 45.61 -34.08 -11.55
CA GLN A 74 45.44 -33.36 -12.81
C GLN A 74 45.98 -31.93 -12.71
N GLU A 75 46.21 -31.31 -13.89
CA GLU A 75 46.64 -29.94 -13.98
C GLU A 75 45.47 -28.96 -13.62
N ASP A 76 45.80 -27.90 -12.92
CA ASP A 76 44.87 -26.79 -12.68
C ASP A 76 44.56 -26.09 -14.01
N MET A 77 43.32 -25.65 -14.16
CA MET A 77 42.95 -24.66 -15.20
C MET A 77 43.46 -23.30 -14.79
N VAL A 78 44.32 -22.70 -15.59
CA VAL A 78 44.81 -21.35 -15.35
C VAL A 78 44.09 -20.38 -16.27
N LEU A 79 43.36 -19.48 -15.64
CA LEU A 79 42.66 -18.34 -16.31
C LEU A 79 43.59 -17.12 -16.27
N SER A 80 43.75 -16.43 -17.38
CA SER A 80 44.45 -15.16 -17.48
C SER A 80 43.51 -14.06 -17.94
N LEU A 81 43.45 -12.98 -17.19
CA LEU A 81 42.67 -11.79 -17.52
C LEU A 81 43.57 -10.55 -17.26
N GLU A 82 44.04 -9.86 -18.33
CA GLU A 82 44.99 -8.76 -18.22
C GLU A 82 46.24 -9.17 -17.40
N GLU A 83 46.48 -8.50 -16.26
CA GLU A 83 47.59 -8.81 -15.35
C GLU A 83 47.22 -9.83 -14.24
N HIS A 84 45.93 -10.26 -14.19
CA HIS A 84 45.42 -11.17 -13.18
C HIS A 84 45.44 -12.61 -13.66
N THR A 85 45.76 -13.54 -12.77
CA THR A 85 45.65 -14.97 -12.99
C THR A 85 44.89 -15.65 -11.89
N PHE A 86 44.08 -16.63 -12.27
CA PHE A 86 43.28 -17.41 -11.34
C PHE A 86 43.36 -18.89 -11.72
N SER A 87 43.41 -19.79 -10.74
CA SER A 87 43.48 -21.23 -10.96
C SER A 87 42.21 -21.91 -10.42
N ILE A 88 41.63 -22.77 -11.26
CA ILE A 88 40.56 -23.68 -10.85
C ILE A 88 41.16 -25.07 -10.70
N SER A 89 41.13 -25.61 -9.49
CA SER A 89 41.67 -26.95 -9.22
C SER A 89 40.81 -28.05 -9.88
N PRO A 90 41.41 -29.20 -10.23
CA PRO A 90 40.65 -30.33 -10.75
C PRO A 90 39.56 -30.85 -9.82
N GLU A 91 39.75 -30.72 -8.49
CA GLU A 91 38.74 -31.08 -7.49
C GLU A 91 37.53 -30.17 -7.50
N THR A 92 37.69 -28.89 -7.90
CA THR A 92 36.59 -27.98 -8.14
C THR A 92 35.91 -28.21 -9.49
N ALA A 93 36.73 -28.44 -10.53
CA ALA A 93 36.25 -28.48 -11.91
C ALA A 93 35.59 -29.80 -12.32
N PHE A 94 35.89 -30.88 -11.65
CA PHE A 94 35.42 -32.20 -12.05
C PHE A 94 34.76 -32.94 -10.91
N ARG A 95 33.83 -33.80 -11.27
CA ARG A 95 33.24 -34.78 -10.37
C ARG A 95 33.15 -36.16 -11.04
N TRP A 96 33.10 -37.18 -10.23
CA TRP A 96 32.79 -38.53 -10.73
C TRP A 96 31.27 -38.65 -10.93
N ASP A 97 30.87 -39.18 -12.10
CA ASP A 97 29.46 -39.45 -12.39
C ASP A 97 29.03 -40.79 -11.74
N VAL A 98 28.97 -40.75 -10.41
CA VAL A 98 28.56 -41.90 -9.59
C VAL A 98 27.11 -42.27 -9.88
N ALA A 99 26.24 -41.27 -10.07
CA ALA A 99 24.81 -41.49 -10.31
C ALA A 99 24.56 -42.26 -11.63
N GLN A 100 25.25 -41.90 -12.70
CA GLN A 100 25.14 -42.61 -13.98
C GLN A 100 25.73 -44.04 -13.89
N ALA A 101 26.84 -44.18 -13.20
CA ALA A 101 27.45 -45.50 -13.00
C ALA A 101 26.56 -46.44 -12.18
N VAL A 102 25.93 -45.96 -11.11
CA VAL A 102 24.98 -46.73 -10.29
C VAL A 102 23.70 -47.04 -11.07
N ARG A 103 23.16 -46.14 -11.87
CA ARG A 103 22.03 -46.44 -12.76
C ARG A 103 22.36 -47.53 -13.77
N THR A 104 23.55 -47.47 -14.37
CA THR A 104 24.02 -48.52 -15.26
C THR A 104 24.16 -49.91 -14.54
N ALA A 105 24.51 -49.84 -13.25
CA ALA A 105 24.57 -51.07 -12.41
C ALA A 105 23.17 -51.65 -12.15
N LEU A 106 22.17 -50.83 -11.96
CA LEU A 106 20.78 -51.28 -11.80
C LEU A 106 20.22 -51.92 -13.07
N GLU A 107 20.64 -51.49 -14.26
CA GLU A 107 20.27 -52.14 -15.54
C GLU A 107 20.82 -53.56 -15.70
N GLY A 108 21.86 -53.89 -14.94
CA GLY A 108 22.40 -55.24 -14.86
C GLY A 108 23.11 -55.73 -16.14
N THR A 109 23.47 -54.86 -17.05
CA THR A 109 24.05 -55.19 -18.36
C THR A 109 25.54 -55.44 -18.31
N GLN A 110 26.22 -55.06 -17.24
CA GLN A 110 27.67 -55.14 -17.07
C GLN A 110 28.03 -55.58 -15.63
N ALA A 111 29.01 -56.44 -15.47
CA ALA A 111 29.51 -56.89 -14.16
C ALA A 111 30.51 -55.89 -13.55
N THR A 112 31.19 -55.10 -14.37
CA THR A 112 32.16 -54.09 -13.92
C THR A 112 31.88 -52.80 -14.64
N ILE A 113 31.62 -51.76 -13.87
CA ILE A 113 31.30 -50.39 -14.37
C ILE A 113 32.40 -49.45 -13.88
N PHE A 114 33.00 -48.75 -14.81
CA PHE A 114 34.01 -47.71 -14.50
C PHE A 114 33.33 -46.38 -14.24
N LEU A 115 33.91 -45.61 -13.32
CA LEU A 115 33.49 -44.24 -13.10
C LEU A 115 33.97 -43.36 -14.25
N SER A 116 33.09 -42.58 -14.80
CA SER A 116 33.43 -41.50 -15.74
C SER A 116 33.59 -40.16 -14.98
N LYS A 117 34.56 -39.39 -15.41
CA LYS A 117 34.79 -38.06 -14.92
C LYS A 117 34.02 -37.08 -15.80
N VAL A 118 33.28 -36.16 -15.19
CA VAL A 118 32.54 -35.13 -15.88
C VAL A 118 32.90 -33.76 -15.31
N VAL A 119 32.84 -32.73 -16.16
CA VAL A 119 33.01 -31.33 -15.72
C VAL A 119 31.82 -30.95 -14.88
N ASP A 120 32.07 -30.39 -13.72
CA ASP A 120 31.04 -29.77 -12.86
C ASP A 120 30.86 -28.29 -13.28
N ALA A 121 29.97 -28.08 -14.25
CA ALA A 121 29.74 -26.75 -14.83
C ALA A 121 29.29 -25.73 -13.80
N ASP A 122 28.52 -26.14 -12.78
CA ASP A 122 28.05 -25.23 -11.73
C ASP A 122 29.19 -24.81 -10.80
N ALA A 123 30.09 -25.73 -10.46
CA ALA A 123 31.27 -25.42 -9.66
C ALA A 123 32.26 -24.54 -10.43
N VAL A 124 32.48 -24.79 -11.72
CA VAL A 124 33.31 -23.97 -12.60
C VAL A 124 32.70 -22.55 -12.73
N LYS A 125 31.39 -22.46 -12.91
CA LYS A 125 30.66 -21.19 -12.95
C LYS A 125 30.85 -20.39 -11.66
N GLN A 126 30.71 -21.04 -10.49
CA GLN A 126 30.91 -20.36 -9.22
C GLN A 126 32.35 -19.91 -9.04
N ALA A 127 33.33 -20.71 -9.37
CA ALA A 127 34.74 -20.35 -9.30
C ALA A 127 35.07 -19.14 -10.20
N LEU A 128 34.43 -19.05 -11.39
CA LEU A 128 34.59 -17.94 -12.30
C LEU A 128 33.91 -16.67 -11.77
N LEU A 129 32.74 -16.79 -11.13
CA LEU A 129 32.10 -15.67 -10.43
C LEU A 129 32.97 -15.13 -9.29
N ASP A 130 33.49 -16.03 -8.45
CA ASP A 130 34.40 -15.66 -7.35
C ASP A 130 35.66 -14.94 -7.85
N PHE A 131 36.17 -15.34 -9.03
CA PHE A 131 37.27 -14.65 -9.68
C PHE A 131 36.90 -13.22 -10.07
N TYR A 132 35.78 -13.01 -10.79
CA TYR A 132 35.32 -11.68 -11.15
C TYR A 132 34.98 -10.82 -9.93
N ASP A 133 34.40 -11.41 -8.88
CA ASP A 133 34.12 -10.72 -7.61
C ASP A 133 35.40 -10.18 -6.97
N SER A 134 36.51 -10.93 -7.06
CA SER A 134 37.83 -10.48 -6.59
C SER A 134 38.39 -9.28 -7.36
N LEU A 135 37.87 -9.04 -8.56
CA LEU A 135 38.27 -7.93 -9.48
C LEU A 135 37.30 -6.74 -9.48
N GLY A 136 36.35 -6.70 -8.51
CA GLY A 136 35.37 -5.62 -8.40
C GLY A 136 33.95 -6.00 -8.84
N GLY A 137 33.77 -7.26 -9.25
CA GLY A 137 32.46 -7.82 -9.58
C GLY A 137 32.01 -7.58 -11.03
N ILE A 138 30.88 -8.18 -11.36
CA ILE A 138 30.23 -8.05 -12.67
C ILE A 138 29.06 -7.10 -12.54
N TYR A 139 29.04 -6.08 -13.42
CA TYR A 139 27.90 -5.17 -13.50
C TYR A 139 26.64 -5.91 -13.93
N THR A 140 25.57 -5.77 -13.15
CA THR A 140 24.24 -6.15 -13.56
C THR A 140 23.31 -4.95 -13.48
N PRO A 141 22.48 -4.71 -14.50
CA PRO A 141 21.53 -3.60 -14.44
C PRO A 141 20.43 -3.87 -13.42
N SER A 142 19.93 -2.80 -12.81
CA SER A 142 18.65 -2.87 -12.07
C SER A 142 17.51 -3.13 -13.04
N GLY A 143 16.48 -3.83 -12.57
CA GLY A 143 15.30 -4.12 -13.37
C GLY A 143 14.22 -4.83 -12.57
N TYR A 144 13.08 -5.03 -13.20
CA TYR A 144 11.97 -5.78 -12.60
C TYR A 144 11.17 -6.52 -13.67
N TRP A 145 10.46 -7.55 -13.25
CA TRP A 145 9.56 -8.34 -14.07
C TRP A 145 8.47 -8.99 -13.21
N LEU A 146 7.42 -9.48 -13.85
CA LEU A 146 6.34 -10.21 -13.21
C LEU A 146 6.49 -11.71 -13.46
N GLU A 147 6.40 -12.52 -12.40
CA GLU A 147 6.34 -13.97 -12.47
C GLU A 147 4.91 -14.45 -12.19
N GLY A 148 4.43 -15.43 -12.96
CA GLY A 148 3.10 -16.00 -12.86
C GLY A 148 2.13 -15.48 -13.93
N GLU A 149 0.91 -16.03 -13.92
CA GLU A 149 -0.14 -15.66 -14.86
C GLU A 149 -0.80 -14.33 -14.45
N ALA A 150 -1.31 -13.56 -15.43
CA ALA A 150 -2.03 -12.32 -15.16
C ALA A 150 -3.24 -12.59 -14.26
N PRO A 151 -3.55 -11.69 -13.30
CA PRO A 151 -4.66 -11.87 -12.37
C PRO A 151 -6.01 -11.82 -13.09
N ASN A 152 -6.97 -12.61 -12.62
CA ASN A 152 -8.35 -12.46 -13.04
C ASN A 152 -9.02 -11.34 -12.23
N MET A 153 -9.25 -10.20 -12.85
CA MET A 153 -9.80 -9.02 -12.20
C MET A 153 -11.33 -9.05 -12.01
N ASP A 154 -12.03 -10.00 -12.63
CA ASP A 154 -13.50 -10.05 -12.56
C ASP A 154 -14.01 -10.72 -11.27
N ASP A 155 -13.29 -11.70 -10.76
CA ASP A 155 -13.72 -12.51 -9.61
C ASP A 155 -12.66 -12.68 -8.49
N ALA A 156 -11.51 -12.03 -8.62
CA ALA A 156 -10.37 -12.15 -7.70
C ALA A 156 -9.95 -13.60 -7.45
N THR A 157 -10.10 -14.47 -8.45
CA THR A 157 -9.68 -15.86 -8.37
C THR A 157 -8.32 -16.06 -9.02
N GLY A 158 -7.58 -17.01 -8.50
CA GLY A 158 -6.27 -17.40 -9.02
C GLY A 158 -5.12 -17.01 -8.09
N VAL A 159 -3.94 -17.46 -8.47
CA VAL A 159 -2.69 -17.13 -7.76
C VAL A 159 -2.23 -15.76 -8.22
N CYS A 160 -1.96 -14.89 -7.28
CA CYS A 160 -1.40 -13.58 -7.58
C CYS A 160 0.00 -13.70 -8.17
N GLN A 161 0.34 -12.81 -9.09
CA GLN A 161 1.70 -12.69 -9.62
C GLN A 161 2.67 -12.29 -8.52
N THR A 162 3.94 -12.49 -8.79
CA THR A 162 5.04 -12.00 -7.96
C THR A 162 5.81 -10.94 -8.76
N LEU A 163 5.95 -9.76 -8.20
CA LEU A 163 6.86 -8.75 -8.72
C LEU A 163 8.28 -9.13 -8.28
N VAL A 164 9.18 -9.33 -9.22
CA VAL A 164 10.59 -9.59 -8.93
C VAL A 164 11.39 -8.35 -9.26
N ILE A 165 12.12 -7.84 -8.28
CA ILE A 165 12.99 -6.68 -8.43
C ILE A 165 14.44 -7.10 -8.22
N ASN A 166 15.29 -6.80 -9.18
CA ASN A 166 16.74 -6.86 -9.05
C ASN A 166 17.29 -5.42 -8.97
N GLN A 167 17.94 -5.10 -7.86
CA GLN A 167 18.58 -3.79 -7.68
C GLN A 167 19.84 -3.62 -8.51
N GLY A 168 20.32 -4.70 -9.14
CA GLY A 168 21.55 -4.73 -9.85
C GLY A 168 22.77 -4.79 -8.92
N SER A 169 23.96 -4.85 -9.50
CA SER A 169 25.24 -4.78 -8.81
C SER A 169 26.22 -3.88 -9.57
N ALA A 170 27.01 -3.14 -8.82
CA ALA A 170 28.16 -2.42 -9.37
C ALA A 170 29.21 -3.40 -9.85
N GLY A 171 29.99 -3.05 -10.83
CA GLY A 171 31.07 -3.87 -11.35
C GLY A 171 31.40 -3.58 -12.80
N HIS A 172 32.18 -4.46 -13.39
CA HIS A 172 32.64 -4.34 -14.77
C HIS A 172 31.65 -4.91 -15.77
N LEU A 173 31.57 -4.31 -16.94
CA LEU A 173 30.89 -4.92 -18.08
C LEU A 173 31.67 -6.16 -18.54
N VAL A 174 31.06 -7.33 -18.41
CA VAL A 174 31.66 -8.62 -18.78
C VAL A 174 30.61 -9.44 -19.53
N ASP A 175 31.01 -10.07 -20.62
CA ASP A 175 30.23 -11.16 -21.21
C ASP A 175 30.55 -12.45 -20.44
N PHE A 176 29.88 -12.64 -19.31
CA PHE A 176 30.11 -13.77 -18.43
C PHE A 176 29.77 -15.11 -19.10
N GLN A 177 28.76 -15.13 -19.98
CA GLN A 177 28.40 -16.35 -20.68
C GLN A 177 29.48 -16.78 -21.65
N ASP A 178 30.04 -15.85 -22.43
CA ASP A 178 31.16 -16.12 -23.31
C ASP A 178 32.42 -16.58 -22.53
N ALA A 179 32.70 -15.94 -21.40
CA ALA A 179 33.80 -16.36 -20.52
C ALA A 179 33.62 -17.78 -19.99
N LEU A 180 32.39 -18.12 -19.53
CA LEU A 180 32.06 -19.45 -19.05
C LEU A 180 32.17 -20.50 -20.17
N ASP A 181 31.62 -20.20 -21.35
CA ASP A 181 31.68 -21.09 -22.51
C ASP A 181 33.12 -21.38 -22.92
N LYS A 182 33.98 -20.35 -22.96
CA LYS A 182 35.43 -20.51 -23.25
C LYS A 182 36.11 -21.48 -22.26
N VAL A 183 35.79 -21.37 -20.96
CA VAL A 183 36.38 -22.23 -19.93
C VAL A 183 35.86 -23.66 -20.06
N LEU A 184 34.54 -23.85 -20.26
CA LEU A 184 33.96 -25.19 -20.44
C LEU A 184 34.45 -25.88 -21.70
N ASP A 185 34.57 -25.16 -22.81
CA ASP A 185 35.14 -25.66 -24.07
C ASP A 185 36.61 -26.05 -23.89
N ALA A 186 37.40 -25.27 -23.15
CA ALA A 186 38.75 -25.62 -22.82
C ALA A 186 38.88 -26.95 -22.05
N TYR A 187 38.01 -27.15 -21.05
CA TYR A 187 37.93 -28.45 -20.35
C TYR A 187 37.57 -29.59 -21.30
N ALA A 188 36.59 -29.38 -22.18
CA ALA A 188 36.18 -30.42 -23.15
C ALA A 188 37.32 -30.79 -24.11
N ASN A 189 38.19 -29.83 -24.46
CA ASN A 189 39.34 -30.02 -25.34
C ASN A 189 40.64 -30.33 -24.60
N GLN A 190 40.63 -30.50 -23.30
CA GLN A 190 41.81 -30.77 -22.43
C GLN A 190 42.87 -29.65 -22.54
N VAL A 191 42.41 -28.41 -22.68
CA VAL A 191 43.25 -27.21 -22.65
C VAL A 191 43.16 -26.60 -21.27
N PHE A 192 44.29 -26.45 -20.56
CA PHE A 192 44.30 -26.00 -19.16
C PHE A 192 44.82 -24.55 -19.01
N GLN A 193 44.81 -23.79 -20.07
CA GLN A 193 45.14 -22.36 -20.07
C GLN A 193 44.14 -21.62 -20.93
N VAL A 194 43.45 -20.62 -20.36
CA VAL A 194 42.44 -19.81 -21.04
C VAL A 194 42.74 -18.34 -20.79
N THR A 195 42.77 -17.54 -21.86
CA THR A 195 42.80 -16.10 -21.74
C THR A 195 41.40 -15.55 -21.90
N LEU A 196 40.91 -14.87 -20.86
CA LEU A 196 39.60 -14.20 -20.82
C LEU A 196 39.73 -12.82 -21.44
N ASP A 197 38.60 -12.29 -21.92
CA ASP A 197 38.57 -10.94 -22.47
C ASP A 197 38.77 -9.91 -21.34
N ALA A 198 39.35 -8.77 -21.70
CA ALA A 198 39.59 -7.65 -20.79
C ALA A 198 38.31 -7.18 -20.11
N LEU A 199 38.41 -6.67 -18.87
CA LEU A 199 37.32 -6.04 -18.18
C LEU A 199 36.83 -4.82 -18.97
N GLY A 200 35.52 -4.72 -19.13
CA GLY A 200 34.89 -3.54 -19.69
C GLY A 200 34.82 -2.39 -18.68
N GLU A 201 34.11 -1.35 -19.05
CA GLU A 201 33.87 -0.17 -18.21
C GLU A 201 33.18 -0.55 -16.88
N GLU A 202 33.64 0.01 -15.76
CA GLU A 202 32.99 -0.10 -14.45
C GLU A 202 31.71 0.74 -14.44
N LYS A 203 30.62 0.16 -13.96
CA LYS A 203 29.30 0.79 -13.89
C LYS A 203 28.60 0.57 -12.57
N GLU A 204 27.79 1.55 -12.21
CA GLU A 204 26.83 1.47 -11.11
C GLU A 204 25.41 1.23 -11.66
N PRO A 205 24.59 0.39 -11.02
CA PRO A 205 23.20 0.23 -11.44
C PRO A 205 22.40 1.49 -11.13
N ALA A 206 21.50 1.86 -12.03
CA ALA A 206 20.60 2.96 -11.78
C ALA A 206 19.59 2.57 -10.68
N PRO A 207 19.32 3.45 -9.68
CA PRO A 207 18.33 3.16 -8.68
C PRO A 207 16.92 3.02 -9.28
N LEU A 208 16.13 2.07 -8.80
CA LEU A 208 14.75 1.90 -9.20
C LEU A 208 13.83 2.79 -8.34
N ASP A 209 12.96 3.54 -9.00
CA ASP A 209 11.88 4.28 -8.36
C ASP A 209 10.68 3.35 -8.17
N LEU A 210 10.41 2.95 -6.91
CA LEU A 210 9.30 2.05 -6.57
C LEU A 210 7.92 2.63 -6.92
N GLU A 211 7.75 3.95 -6.81
CA GLU A 211 6.52 4.62 -7.19
C GLU A 211 6.29 4.53 -8.71
N GLN A 212 7.36 4.66 -9.48
CA GLN A 212 7.29 4.46 -10.92
C GLN A 212 6.99 3.00 -11.28
N VAL A 213 7.63 2.04 -10.60
CA VAL A 213 7.35 0.61 -10.78
C VAL A 213 5.88 0.33 -10.44
N TYR A 214 5.39 0.83 -9.28
CA TYR A 214 3.99 0.67 -8.88
C TYR A 214 3.03 1.15 -9.96
N ARG A 215 3.23 2.37 -10.48
CA ARG A 215 2.36 2.92 -11.54
C ARG A 215 2.36 2.12 -12.83
N GLN A 216 3.41 1.33 -13.10
CA GLN A 216 3.52 0.53 -14.33
C GLN A 216 2.92 -0.86 -14.20
N VAL A 217 2.97 -1.48 -13.01
CA VAL A 217 2.55 -2.88 -12.81
C VAL A 217 1.24 -3.01 -12.02
N SER A 218 0.75 -1.93 -11.42
CA SER A 218 -0.46 -1.95 -10.59
C SER A 218 -1.66 -1.36 -11.32
N ILE A 219 -2.83 -1.80 -10.91
CA ILE A 219 -4.14 -1.30 -11.34
C ILE A 219 -4.84 -0.76 -10.09
N ALA A 220 -5.09 0.53 -10.03
CA ALA A 220 -5.79 1.11 -8.90
C ALA A 220 -7.24 0.59 -8.84
N PRO A 221 -7.79 0.31 -7.65
CA PRO A 221 -9.20 -0.02 -7.51
C PRO A 221 -10.05 1.19 -7.90
N THR A 222 -11.20 0.92 -8.50
CA THR A 222 -12.20 1.96 -8.76
C THR A 222 -13.26 1.87 -7.68
N ASN A 223 -13.46 2.93 -6.91
CA ASN A 223 -14.46 2.95 -5.86
C ASN A 223 -15.89 2.91 -6.43
N PRO A 224 -16.85 2.31 -5.70
CA PRO A 224 -18.25 2.37 -6.07
C PRO A 224 -18.73 3.83 -6.05
N ARG A 225 -19.67 4.14 -6.92
CA ARG A 225 -20.23 5.49 -7.03
C ARG A 225 -21.75 5.43 -7.08
N VAL A 226 -22.39 6.49 -6.61
CA VAL A 226 -23.82 6.69 -6.81
C VAL A 226 -24.04 7.52 -8.06
N ASP A 227 -24.88 7.05 -8.97
CA ASP A 227 -25.35 7.88 -10.09
C ASP A 227 -26.24 9.00 -9.53
N PRO A 228 -25.90 10.28 -9.72
CA PRO A 228 -26.62 11.39 -9.07
C PRO A 228 -28.06 11.58 -9.60
N LYS A 229 -28.41 10.96 -10.73
CA LYS A 229 -29.74 11.07 -11.35
C LYS A 229 -30.66 9.90 -10.99
N THR A 230 -30.10 8.68 -11.02
CA THR A 230 -30.88 7.45 -10.77
C THR A 230 -30.77 7.02 -9.31
N LEU A 231 -29.77 7.48 -8.58
CA LEU A 231 -29.38 7.07 -7.21
C LEU A 231 -29.07 5.57 -7.12
N GLU A 232 -28.71 4.95 -8.23
CA GLU A 232 -28.23 3.57 -8.27
C GLU A 232 -26.74 3.54 -7.92
N ILE A 233 -26.33 2.54 -7.16
CA ILE A 233 -24.91 2.30 -6.86
C ILE A 233 -24.28 1.62 -8.06
N LEU A 234 -23.34 2.29 -8.68
CA LEU A 234 -22.43 1.71 -9.66
C LEU A 234 -21.31 0.98 -8.91
N PRO A 235 -21.16 -0.34 -9.10
CA PRO A 235 -20.20 -1.12 -8.30
C PRO A 235 -18.77 -0.68 -8.56
N GLY A 236 -17.96 -0.75 -7.53
CA GLY A 236 -16.52 -0.58 -7.63
C GLY A 236 -15.87 -1.75 -8.37
N LYS A 237 -14.62 -1.58 -8.77
CA LYS A 237 -13.81 -2.62 -9.39
C LYS A 237 -12.56 -2.85 -8.56
N LEU A 238 -12.15 -4.10 -8.49
CA LEU A 238 -10.90 -4.48 -7.85
C LEU A 238 -9.71 -3.80 -8.53
N GLY A 239 -8.73 -3.45 -7.73
CA GLY A 239 -7.39 -3.11 -8.16
C GLY A 239 -6.45 -4.30 -8.00
N TYR A 240 -5.20 -4.11 -8.38
CA TYR A 240 -4.14 -5.09 -8.27
C TYR A 240 -2.81 -4.38 -8.10
N GLY A 241 -1.99 -4.81 -7.14
CA GLY A 241 -0.74 -4.12 -6.87
C GLY A 241 0.05 -4.77 -5.74
N PHE A 242 0.99 -4.04 -5.20
CA PHE A 242 1.81 -4.46 -4.05
C PHE A 242 1.91 -3.31 -3.05
N ASP A 243 2.26 -3.65 -1.81
CA ASP A 243 2.52 -2.65 -0.76
C ASP A 243 3.92 -2.06 -0.93
N THR A 244 4.01 -0.76 -1.24
CA THR A 244 5.27 -0.08 -1.54
C THR A 244 6.17 0.06 -0.32
N GLU A 245 5.62 0.18 0.89
CA GLU A 245 6.37 0.31 2.13
C GLU A 245 7.02 -1.03 2.49
N SER A 246 6.26 -2.12 2.44
CA SER A 246 6.79 -3.47 2.62
C SER A 246 7.84 -3.82 1.56
N ALA A 247 7.60 -3.46 0.30
CA ALA A 247 8.56 -3.66 -0.78
C ALA A 247 9.88 -2.91 -0.53
N ALA A 248 9.81 -1.64 -0.10
CA ALA A 248 10.99 -0.86 0.26
C ALA A 248 11.78 -1.50 1.41
N ALA A 249 11.08 -2.00 2.44
CA ALA A 249 11.73 -2.70 3.56
C ALA A 249 12.41 -4.00 3.12
N MET A 250 11.79 -4.77 2.22
CA MET A 250 12.38 -5.99 1.66
C MET A 250 13.64 -5.68 0.84
N LEU A 251 13.61 -4.62 0.04
CA LEU A 251 14.76 -4.20 -0.80
C LEU A 251 15.94 -3.69 0.05
N GLN A 252 15.67 -3.00 1.17
CA GLN A 252 16.73 -2.57 2.09
C GLN A 252 17.48 -3.72 2.73
N GLY A 253 16.82 -4.86 2.93
CA GLY A 253 17.42 -6.07 3.50
C GLY A 253 18.11 -6.99 2.50
N ALA A 254 17.98 -6.73 1.20
CA ALA A 254 18.49 -7.60 0.14
C ALA A 254 19.97 -7.32 -0.16
N LYS A 255 20.68 -8.38 -0.61
CA LYS A 255 22.02 -8.22 -1.13
C LYS A 255 22.01 -7.71 -2.56
N ALA A 256 23.05 -6.96 -2.92
CA ALA A 256 23.23 -6.47 -4.28
C ALA A 256 23.23 -7.65 -5.29
N GLY A 257 22.49 -7.49 -6.39
CA GLY A 257 22.38 -8.51 -7.44
C GLY A 257 21.42 -9.69 -7.12
N GLU A 258 20.92 -9.83 -5.89
CA GLU A 258 19.93 -10.85 -5.54
C GLU A 258 18.51 -10.38 -5.85
N PRO A 259 17.71 -11.13 -6.63
CA PRO A 259 16.33 -10.78 -6.91
C PRO A 259 15.44 -10.85 -5.66
N VAL A 260 14.70 -9.80 -5.39
CA VAL A 260 13.70 -9.73 -4.31
C VAL A 260 12.33 -10.03 -4.88
N ARG A 261 11.60 -10.96 -4.26
CA ARG A 261 10.26 -11.37 -4.65
C ARG A 261 9.22 -10.70 -3.78
N ILE A 262 8.44 -9.82 -4.37
CA ILE A 262 7.40 -9.03 -3.72
C ILE A 262 6.04 -9.60 -4.13
N PRO A 263 5.23 -10.10 -3.17
CA PRO A 263 3.91 -10.60 -3.50
C PRO A 263 3.01 -9.47 -3.99
N MET A 264 2.27 -9.72 -5.06
CA MET A 264 1.19 -8.85 -5.51
C MET A 264 -0.15 -9.35 -4.97
N GLU A 265 -1.09 -8.45 -4.78
CA GLU A 265 -2.39 -8.74 -4.18
C GLU A 265 -3.52 -7.98 -4.86
N TYR A 266 -4.75 -8.46 -4.66
CA TYR A 266 -5.94 -7.73 -5.07
C TYR A 266 -6.21 -6.59 -4.08
N LEU A 267 -6.44 -5.39 -4.63
CA LEU A 267 -6.77 -4.20 -3.89
C LEU A 267 -8.29 -4.01 -3.93
N SER A 268 -8.91 -4.06 -2.76
CA SER A 268 -10.36 -3.88 -2.67
C SER A 268 -10.75 -2.42 -2.89
N PRO A 269 -11.84 -2.14 -3.62
CA PRO A 269 -12.44 -0.81 -3.65
C PRO A 269 -13.00 -0.44 -2.26
N ALA A 270 -13.33 0.84 -2.06
CA ALA A 270 -14.09 1.27 -0.90
C ALA A 270 -15.43 0.53 -0.80
N SER A 271 -16.04 0.55 0.39
CA SER A 271 -17.34 -0.06 0.59
C SER A 271 -18.44 0.69 -0.20
N GLU A 272 -19.55 0.00 -0.50
CA GLU A 272 -20.71 0.65 -1.15
C GLU A 272 -21.31 1.78 -0.31
N GLU A 273 -21.16 1.72 1.01
CA GLU A 273 -21.61 2.80 1.91
C GLU A 273 -20.82 4.09 1.67
N GLU A 274 -19.53 4.01 1.33
CA GLU A 274 -18.71 5.17 1.02
C GLU A 274 -19.09 5.84 -0.32
N ALA A 275 -19.79 5.15 -1.20
CA ALA A 275 -20.28 5.71 -2.46
C ALA A 275 -21.23 6.91 -2.25
N TRP A 276 -21.97 6.92 -1.14
CA TRP A 276 -22.87 8.03 -0.77
C TRP A 276 -22.12 9.32 -0.40
N PHE A 277 -20.80 9.27 -0.23
CA PHE A 277 -19.95 10.39 0.18
C PHE A 277 -18.81 10.67 -0.82
N GLN A 278 -19.08 10.39 -2.10
CA GLN A 278 -18.09 10.44 -3.19
C GLN A 278 -17.66 11.85 -3.59
N ASP A 279 -18.55 12.83 -3.43
CA ASP A 279 -18.34 14.19 -3.91
C ASP A 279 -18.16 15.17 -2.73
N THR A 280 -17.40 16.23 -2.96
CA THR A 280 -17.27 17.34 -2.00
C THR A 280 -18.32 18.39 -2.31
N LEU A 281 -19.34 18.49 -1.46
CA LEU A 281 -20.42 19.47 -1.59
C LEU A 281 -20.02 20.87 -1.09
N GLY A 282 -19.10 20.92 -0.12
CA GLY A 282 -18.57 22.16 0.42
C GLY A 282 -17.21 21.93 1.09
N TYR A 283 -16.30 22.88 0.94
CA TYR A 283 -14.94 22.79 1.48
C TYR A 283 -14.49 24.14 2.00
N CYS A 284 -13.88 24.15 3.17
CA CYS A 284 -13.19 25.30 3.71
C CYS A 284 -11.90 24.86 4.43
N LYS A 285 -10.87 25.67 4.30
CA LYS A 285 -9.65 25.56 5.11
C LYS A 285 -9.33 26.90 5.76
N THR A 286 -8.88 26.87 7.00
CA THR A 286 -8.43 28.05 7.72
C THR A 286 -7.06 27.80 8.33
N GLU A 287 -6.14 28.76 8.12
CA GLU A 287 -4.80 28.69 8.69
C GLU A 287 -4.84 28.96 10.20
N TYR A 288 -4.02 28.26 10.98
CA TYR A 288 -3.88 28.52 12.41
C TYR A 288 -2.42 28.79 12.78
N SER A 289 -2.22 29.60 13.83
CA SER A 289 -0.89 29.88 14.36
C SER A 289 -0.33 28.67 15.10
N ASP A 290 0.96 28.42 14.94
CA ASP A 290 1.69 27.33 15.61
C ASP A 290 1.72 27.55 17.13
N ASN A 291 0.96 26.70 17.85
CA ASN A 291 0.90 26.63 19.30
C ASN A 291 0.45 25.21 19.66
N GLU A 292 1.31 24.44 20.34
CA GLU A 292 1.07 23.03 20.62
C GLU A 292 -0.29 22.77 21.29
N ASN A 293 -0.64 23.54 22.33
CA ASN A 293 -1.91 23.36 23.03
C ASN A 293 -3.12 23.68 22.15
N ARG A 294 -2.99 24.74 21.32
CA ARG A 294 -4.04 25.10 20.37
C ARG A 294 -4.20 24.05 19.30
N THR A 295 -3.10 23.56 18.74
CA THR A 295 -3.11 22.49 17.72
C THR A 295 -3.78 21.23 18.26
N GLU A 296 -3.49 20.84 19.51
CA GLU A 296 -4.14 19.71 20.17
C GLU A 296 -5.65 19.92 20.34
N ASN A 297 -6.08 21.11 20.74
CA ASN A 297 -7.51 21.44 20.86
C ASN A 297 -8.22 21.36 19.49
N LEU A 298 -7.58 21.86 18.43
CA LEU A 298 -8.11 21.79 17.07
C LEU A 298 -8.22 20.33 16.60
N ARG A 299 -7.17 19.53 16.85
CA ARG A 299 -7.12 18.11 16.50
C ARG A 299 -8.26 17.33 17.17
N LEU A 300 -8.43 17.50 18.49
CA LEU A 300 -9.51 16.88 19.25
C LEU A 300 -10.90 17.27 18.75
N ALA A 301 -11.09 18.54 18.42
CA ALA A 301 -12.36 19.01 17.88
C ALA A 301 -12.65 18.40 16.49
N CYS A 302 -11.64 18.37 15.62
CA CYS A 302 -11.76 17.76 14.30
C CYS A 302 -11.99 16.25 14.39
N GLU A 303 -11.31 15.53 15.27
CA GLU A 303 -11.53 14.09 15.46
C GLU A 303 -12.96 13.74 15.85
N LYS A 304 -13.59 14.55 16.70
CA LYS A 304 -14.98 14.34 17.10
C LYS A 304 -15.98 14.62 15.98
N LEU A 305 -15.64 15.48 15.05
CA LEU A 305 -16.46 15.82 13.88
C LEU A 305 -16.23 14.87 12.72
N ASN A 306 -15.00 14.35 12.59
CA ASN A 306 -14.62 13.53 11.45
C ASN A 306 -15.42 12.25 11.37
N GLY A 307 -16.00 11.98 10.21
CA GLY A 307 -16.87 10.82 9.99
C GLY A 307 -18.32 11.00 10.48
N PHE A 308 -18.68 12.16 11.04
CA PHE A 308 -20.07 12.40 11.48
C PHE A 308 -21.01 12.44 10.28
N ILE A 309 -22.06 11.62 10.30
CA ILE A 309 -23.05 11.53 9.23
C ILE A 309 -24.34 12.19 9.69
N LEU A 310 -24.85 13.15 8.91
CA LEU A 310 -26.18 13.72 9.06
C LEU A 310 -27.12 13.04 8.08
N GLN A 311 -28.09 12.32 8.60
CA GLN A 311 -29.17 11.78 7.79
C GLN A 311 -30.09 12.93 7.29
N PRO A 312 -30.95 12.71 6.29
CA PRO A 312 -31.98 13.66 5.90
C PRO A 312 -32.79 14.16 7.10
N ALA A 313 -32.94 15.49 7.20
CA ALA A 313 -33.59 16.22 8.28
C ALA A 313 -32.89 16.21 9.65
N ASP A 314 -31.75 15.52 9.80
CA ASP A 314 -30.95 15.57 11.03
C ASP A 314 -30.34 16.95 11.25
N THR A 315 -30.21 17.32 12.52
CA THR A 315 -29.54 18.55 12.95
C THR A 315 -28.34 18.21 13.83
N LEU A 316 -27.17 18.63 13.41
CA LEU A 316 -25.96 18.60 14.22
C LEU A 316 -25.96 19.78 15.17
N SER A 317 -25.69 19.57 16.46
CA SER A 317 -25.25 20.55 17.44
C SER A 317 -23.75 20.41 17.64
N TYR A 318 -22.98 21.45 17.30
CA TYR A 318 -21.53 21.44 17.49
C TYR A 318 -21.13 21.21 18.95
N ASN A 319 -21.88 21.83 19.88
CA ASN A 319 -21.64 21.66 21.29
C ASN A 319 -21.91 20.21 21.77
N GLU A 320 -22.96 19.58 21.29
CA GLU A 320 -23.28 18.19 21.67
C GLU A 320 -22.22 17.21 21.13
N VAL A 321 -21.76 17.40 19.91
CA VAL A 321 -20.73 16.56 19.29
C VAL A 321 -19.40 16.68 20.03
N LEU A 322 -18.95 17.90 20.33
CA LEU A 322 -17.69 18.11 21.00
C LEU A 322 -17.73 17.81 22.52
N GLY A 323 -18.90 18.01 23.12
CA GLY A 323 -19.06 17.96 24.57
C GLY A 323 -18.45 19.19 25.27
N LYS A 324 -18.49 19.20 26.59
CA LYS A 324 -17.90 20.25 27.40
C LYS A 324 -16.35 20.22 27.26
N ARG A 325 -15.75 21.38 26.99
CA ARG A 325 -14.32 21.51 26.86
C ARG A 325 -13.69 21.60 28.23
N THR A 326 -13.18 20.50 28.75
CA THR A 326 -12.52 20.40 30.04
C THR A 326 -11.15 19.73 29.93
N ARG A 327 -10.31 19.88 30.93
CA ARG A 327 -9.01 19.18 30.96
C ARG A 327 -9.16 17.66 30.98
N GLU A 328 -10.21 17.18 31.66
CA GLU A 328 -10.53 15.74 31.73
C GLU A 328 -10.95 15.18 30.35
N ALA A 329 -11.51 16.04 29.50
CA ALA A 329 -11.84 15.72 28.11
C ALA A 329 -10.64 15.89 27.15
N GLY A 330 -9.45 16.21 27.65
CA GLY A 330 -8.22 16.33 26.89
C GLY A 330 -7.95 17.75 26.38
N TYR A 331 -8.82 18.74 26.61
CA TYR A 331 -8.60 20.09 26.14
C TYR A 331 -7.56 20.83 27.00
N LEU A 332 -6.70 21.61 26.35
CA LEU A 332 -5.59 22.33 26.96
C LEU A 332 -5.87 23.85 26.98
N PRO A 333 -5.26 24.59 27.92
CA PRO A 333 -5.28 26.04 27.88
C PRO A 333 -4.55 26.56 26.64
N ALA A 334 -5.22 27.42 25.87
CA ALA A 334 -4.63 28.08 24.70
C ALA A 334 -5.28 29.46 24.52
N PRO A 335 -4.65 30.36 23.74
CA PRO A 335 -5.17 31.70 23.54
C PRO A 335 -6.60 31.71 23.00
N ALA A 336 -7.48 32.41 23.69
CA ALA A 336 -8.87 32.65 23.35
C ALA A 336 -9.30 34.05 23.75
N TYR A 337 -10.32 34.58 23.11
CA TYR A 337 -10.89 35.88 23.49
C TYR A 337 -11.90 35.70 24.63
N SER A 338 -11.68 36.40 25.74
CA SER A 338 -12.62 36.56 26.86
C SER A 338 -12.98 38.02 27.01
N GLY A 339 -14.13 38.39 26.46
CA GLY A 339 -14.44 39.83 26.32
C GLY A 339 -13.46 40.48 25.33
N THR A 340 -12.80 41.57 25.79
CA THR A 340 -11.76 42.29 25.02
C THR A 340 -10.36 41.74 25.18
N ASP A 341 -10.15 40.80 26.09
CA ASP A 341 -8.81 40.34 26.46
C ASP A 341 -8.49 38.97 25.79
N LEU A 342 -7.23 38.85 25.39
CA LEU A 342 -6.69 37.54 24.97
C LEU A 342 -6.17 36.80 26.20
N VAL A 343 -6.80 35.70 26.56
CA VAL A 343 -6.45 34.90 27.74
C VAL A 343 -6.28 33.44 27.35
N ASP A 344 -5.48 32.72 28.15
CA ASP A 344 -5.40 31.28 27.99
C ASP A 344 -6.62 30.61 28.62
N GLU A 345 -7.50 30.04 27.77
CA GLU A 345 -8.71 29.35 28.17
C GLU A 345 -8.68 27.89 27.70
N VAL A 346 -9.23 26.98 28.53
CA VAL A 346 -9.30 25.56 28.17
C VAL A 346 -10.19 25.39 26.93
N GLY A 347 -9.63 24.81 25.88
CA GLY A 347 -10.29 24.68 24.59
C GLY A 347 -10.11 25.92 23.67
N GLY A 348 -9.12 26.79 23.94
CA GLY A 348 -8.78 27.88 23.03
C GLY A 348 -8.50 27.33 21.61
N GLY A 349 -9.14 27.97 20.60
CA GLY A 349 -9.04 27.55 19.19
C GLY A 349 -10.30 26.90 18.61
N ILE A 350 -11.16 26.29 19.41
CA ILE A 350 -12.34 25.52 18.90
C ILE A 350 -13.33 26.35 18.07
N CYS A 351 -13.41 27.67 18.29
CA CYS A 351 -14.23 28.56 17.47
C CYS A 351 -13.69 28.69 16.03
N GLN A 352 -12.42 28.39 15.80
CA GLN A 352 -11.89 28.30 14.44
C GLN A 352 -12.46 27.07 13.72
N VAL A 353 -12.55 25.93 14.40
CA VAL A 353 -13.16 24.71 13.84
C VAL A 353 -14.64 24.94 13.55
N SER A 354 -15.41 25.59 14.47
CA SER A 354 -16.82 25.89 14.20
C SER A 354 -17.01 26.88 13.05
N SER A 355 -16.13 27.86 12.89
CA SER A 355 -16.19 28.80 11.76
C SER A 355 -15.85 28.11 10.42
N THR A 356 -14.85 27.22 10.43
CA THR A 356 -14.49 26.43 9.24
C THR A 356 -15.62 25.50 8.84
N LEU A 357 -16.25 24.83 9.81
CA LEU A 357 -17.42 23.97 9.58
C LEU A 357 -18.63 24.78 9.07
N TYR A 358 -18.88 25.96 9.66
CA TYR A 358 -19.95 26.84 9.24
C TYR A 358 -19.80 27.24 7.78
N LEU A 359 -18.63 27.72 7.37
CA LEU A 359 -18.39 28.14 5.99
C LEU A 359 -18.44 26.96 5.01
N SER A 360 -17.91 25.79 5.37
CA SER A 360 -18.05 24.57 4.58
C SER A 360 -19.52 24.17 4.39
N SER A 361 -20.34 24.38 5.43
CA SER A 361 -21.78 24.09 5.38
C SER A 361 -22.54 25.08 4.51
N LEU A 362 -22.12 26.35 4.47
CA LEU A 362 -22.69 27.34 3.53
C LEU A 362 -22.41 26.99 2.07
N PHE A 363 -21.18 26.56 1.76
CA PHE A 363 -20.83 26.06 0.41
C PHE A 363 -21.60 24.80 0.03
N ALA A 364 -21.88 23.92 1.00
CA ALA A 364 -22.72 22.75 0.82
C ALA A 364 -24.21 23.08 0.84
N GLU A 365 -24.63 24.33 1.03
CA GLU A 365 -26.03 24.74 1.15
C GLU A 365 -26.82 24.00 2.24
N LEU A 366 -26.15 23.56 3.31
CA LEU A 366 -26.83 23.07 4.49
C LEU A 366 -27.53 24.20 5.22
N THR A 367 -28.66 23.90 5.86
CA THR A 367 -29.41 24.92 6.61
C THR A 367 -28.73 25.23 7.93
N ILE A 368 -28.41 26.49 8.15
CA ILE A 368 -27.88 27.00 9.40
C ILE A 368 -29.05 27.29 10.35
N VAL A 369 -29.24 26.44 11.34
CA VAL A 369 -30.35 26.54 12.31
C VAL A 369 -30.03 27.50 13.45
N ASP A 370 -28.79 27.54 13.91
CA ASP A 370 -28.33 28.43 14.98
C ASP A 370 -26.85 28.80 14.70
N ARG A 371 -26.58 30.09 14.69
CA ARG A 371 -25.24 30.64 14.52
C ARG A 371 -25.14 32.03 15.15
N ARG A 372 -24.01 32.27 15.79
CA ARG A 372 -23.65 33.61 16.25
C ARG A 372 -22.25 33.98 15.75
N ASN A 373 -22.06 35.20 15.25
CA ASN A 373 -20.71 35.70 14.97
C ASN A 373 -19.99 36.07 16.29
N HIS A 374 -18.63 36.15 16.21
CA HIS A 374 -17.86 36.65 17.34
C HIS A 374 -18.22 38.10 17.66
N GLY A 375 -18.01 38.52 18.90
CA GLY A 375 -18.14 39.92 19.29
C GLY A 375 -17.07 40.80 18.63
N PHE A 376 -15.91 40.23 18.31
CA PHE A 376 -14.76 40.89 17.65
C PHE A 376 -14.36 40.17 16.37
N PRO A 377 -13.80 40.91 15.39
CA PRO A 377 -13.22 40.28 14.21
C PRO A 377 -12.19 39.20 14.54
N VAL A 378 -12.24 38.11 13.85
CA VAL A 378 -11.21 37.05 13.88
C VAL A 378 -10.37 37.10 12.61
N ASN A 379 -9.11 36.64 12.66
CA ASN A 379 -8.15 36.80 11.56
C ASN A 379 -8.01 35.57 10.63
N TYR A 380 -8.69 34.50 10.93
CA TYR A 380 -8.58 33.22 10.18
C TYR A 380 -9.71 33.03 9.15
N ILE A 381 -10.72 33.91 9.14
CA ILE A 381 -11.87 33.82 8.23
C ILE A 381 -12.41 35.20 7.96
N PRO A 382 -12.99 35.48 6.77
CA PRO A 382 -13.56 36.80 6.47
C PRO A 382 -14.69 37.20 7.41
N LEU A 383 -14.83 38.50 7.63
CA LEU A 383 -15.91 39.10 8.42
C LEU A 383 -17.29 38.66 7.88
N GLY A 384 -18.16 38.28 8.79
CA GLY A 384 -19.50 37.80 8.47
C GLY A 384 -19.56 36.29 8.24
N LEU A 385 -18.43 35.64 8.01
CA LEU A 385 -18.38 34.20 7.71
C LEU A 385 -17.85 33.34 8.88
N ASP A 386 -17.79 33.93 10.08
CA ASP A 386 -17.38 33.27 11.33
C ASP A 386 -18.55 32.73 12.13
N ALA A 387 -18.29 31.76 13.00
CA ALA A 387 -19.25 31.21 13.96
C ALA A 387 -18.57 30.96 15.31
N THR A 388 -18.98 31.72 16.35
CA THR A 388 -18.51 31.48 17.72
C THR A 388 -19.37 30.46 18.45
N VAL A 389 -18.76 29.75 19.36
CA VAL A 389 -19.43 28.74 20.20
C VAL A 389 -18.95 28.87 21.64
N ASN A 390 -19.89 28.65 22.59
CA ASN A 390 -19.58 28.56 24.00
C ASN A 390 -20.52 27.53 24.65
N TRP A 391 -19.96 26.65 25.47
CA TRP A 391 -20.72 25.58 26.10
C TRP A 391 -21.88 26.11 26.95
N GLY A 392 -23.09 25.67 26.59
CA GLY A 392 -24.32 25.96 27.32
C GLY A 392 -24.97 27.34 27.01
N THR A 393 -24.32 28.18 26.20
CA THR A 393 -24.85 29.51 25.88
C THR A 393 -24.93 29.84 24.39
N THR A 394 -23.99 29.36 23.59
CA THR A 394 -23.89 29.68 22.17
C THR A 394 -23.47 28.43 21.39
N ASP A 395 -24.24 28.08 20.38
CA ASP A 395 -24.03 26.88 19.59
C ASP A 395 -23.99 27.20 18.10
N LEU A 396 -23.41 26.28 17.33
CA LEU A 396 -23.58 26.18 15.90
C LEU A 396 -24.44 24.96 15.61
N LYS A 397 -25.58 25.15 14.97
CA LYS A 397 -26.48 24.07 14.59
C LYS A 397 -26.69 24.07 13.08
N ILE A 398 -26.49 22.90 12.48
CA ILE A 398 -26.51 22.71 11.04
C ILE A 398 -27.48 21.56 10.75
N ARG A 399 -28.43 21.77 9.84
CA ARG A 399 -29.39 20.74 9.43
C ARG A 399 -29.14 20.32 7.98
N ASN A 400 -29.21 19.01 7.75
CA ASN A 400 -29.22 18.45 6.43
C ASN A 400 -30.64 18.47 5.86
N ASP A 401 -30.91 19.36 4.92
CA ASP A 401 -32.21 19.42 4.22
C ASP A 401 -32.18 18.70 2.86
N TYR A 402 -31.08 18.02 2.53
CA TYR A 402 -31.03 17.11 1.38
C TYR A 402 -31.85 15.84 1.62
N GLU A 403 -32.24 15.19 0.54
CA GLU A 403 -32.87 13.86 0.59
C GLU A 403 -31.84 12.72 0.83
N LEU A 404 -30.55 13.03 0.74
CA LEU A 404 -29.42 12.11 0.88
C LEU A 404 -28.58 12.44 2.12
N PRO A 405 -27.88 11.47 2.69
CA PRO A 405 -27.00 11.71 3.83
C PRO A 405 -25.77 12.56 3.39
N VAL A 406 -25.24 13.31 4.34
CA VAL A 406 -23.94 13.98 4.17
C VAL A 406 -23.01 13.60 5.30
N LYS A 407 -21.69 13.56 5.01
CA LYS A 407 -20.65 13.21 5.97
C LYS A 407 -19.66 14.37 6.14
N ILE A 408 -19.27 14.65 7.37
CA ILE A 408 -18.25 15.63 7.68
C ILE A 408 -16.87 14.93 7.65
N SER A 409 -15.95 15.47 6.87
CA SER A 409 -14.52 15.14 6.97
C SER A 409 -13.80 16.34 7.56
N ALA A 410 -13.17 16.15 8.72
CA ALA A 410 -12.50 17.24 9.45
C ALA A 410 -11.09 16.80 9.84
N GLN A 411 -10.08 17.61 9.50
CA GLN A 411 -8.67 17.31 9.71
C GLN A 411 -7.90 18.55 10.10
N VAL A 412 -6.81 18.35 10.86
CA VAL A 412 -5.78 19.36 11.13
C VAL A 412 -4.51 18.87 10.48
N GLU A 413 -4.08 19.57 9.45
CA GLU A 413 -2.95 19.13 8.62
C GLU A 413 -2.27 20.36 7.98
N ASP A 414 -0.93 20.34 7.89
CA ASP A 414 -0.11 21.36 7.22
C ASP A 414 -0.36 22.80 7.68
N GLY A 415 -0.68 23.01 8.97
CA GLY A 415 -0.99 24.34 9.50
C GLY A 415 -2.42 24.81 9.24
N TYR A 416 -3.29 23.95 8.72
CA TYR A 416 -4.68 24.27 8.40
C TYR A 416 -5.68 23.37 9.14
N VAL A 417 -6.80 23.96 9.53
CA VAL A 417 -8.04 23.23 9.80
C VAL A 417 -8.76 23.07 8.47
N LYS A 418 -8.93 21.84 8.01
CA LYS A 418 -9.56 21.48 6.74
C LYS A 418 -10.88 20.77 7.01
N ILE A 419 -12.00 21.27 6.49
CA ILE A 419 -13.33 20.64 6.65
C ILE A 419 -14.01 20.52 5.29
N LYS A 420 -14.46 19.29 4.99
CA LYS A 420 -15.29 18.97 3.82
C LYS A 420 -16.64 18.46 4.27
N ILE A 421 -17.67 18.84 3.54
CA ILE A 421 -18.99 18.21 3.57
C ILE A 421 -19.05 17.29 2.35
N LEU A 422 -19.14 16.00 2.59
CA LEU A 422 -19.16 14.95 1.57
C LEU A 422 -20.58 14.46 1.35
N GLY A 423 -20.91 14.13 0.11
CA GLY A 423 -22.23 13.62 -0.28
C GLY A 423 -22.28 13.21 -1.74
N VAL A 424 -23.47 13.19 -2.32
CA VAL A 424 -23.68 13.01 -3.77
C VAL A 424 -24.05 14.36 -4.37
N GLU A 425 -23.24 14.86 -5.28
CA GLU A 425 -23.46 16.15 -5.93
C GLU A 425 -24.54 16.05 -7.00
N GLN A 426 -25.65 16.75 -6.79
CA GLN A 426 -26.80 16.81 -7.71
C GLN A 426 -27.01 18.22 -8.29
N ARG A 427 -26.24 19.21 -7.84
CA ARG A 427 -26.36 20.60 -8.32
C ARG A 427 -25.64 20.78 -9.66
N ASP A 428 -26.19 21.56 -10.53
CA ASP A 428 -25.60 22.02 -11.81
C ASP A 428 -24.86 23.37 -11.67
N TYR A 429 -24.69 23.85 -10.44
CA TYR A 429 -24.01 25.09 -10.09
C TYR A 429 -23.01 24.90 -8.94
N THR A 430 -22.08 25.84 -8.85
CA THR A 430 -21.17 25.98 -7.70
C THR A 430 -21.65 27.12 -6.80
N VAL A 431 -21.35 27.02 -5.50
CA VAL A 431 -21.72 28.04 -4.50
C VAL A 431 -20.48 28.80 -4.05
N LYS A 432 -20.57 30.11 -4.05
CA LYS A 432 -19.58 31.02 -3.44
C LYS A 432 -20.26 31.94 -2.45
N MET A 433 -19.50 32.28 -1.39
CA MET A 433 -19.91 33.28 -0.44
C MET A 433 -19.13 34.58 -0.69
N GLU A 434 -19.85 35.64 -1.08
CA GLU A 434 -19.31 36.99 -1.14
C GLU A 434 -19.61 37.71 0.16
N TYR A 435 -18.74 38.64 0.58
CA TYR A 435 -18.99 39.46 1.73
C TYR A 435 -18.70 40.94 1.41
N ARG A 436 -19.45 41.80 2.06
CA ARG A 436 -19.22 43.23 2.02
C ARG A 436 -19.10 43.76 3.44
N VAL A 437 -18.05 44.51 3.68
CA VAL A 437 -17.79 45.21 4.92
C VAL A 437 -18.02 46.69 4.63
N ASP A 438 -18.76 47.38 5.47
CA ASP A 438 -18.93 48.84 5.36
C ASP A 438 -17.64 49.56 5.78
N ASP A 439 -17.57 50.88 5.59
CA ASP A 439 -16.41 51.71 5.98
C ASP A 439 -16.05 51.56 7.48
N HIS A 440 -16.99 51.04 8.26
CA HIS A 440 -16.82 50.59 9.64
C HIS A 440 -16.89 49.05 9.71
N PRO A 441 -15.82 48.35 10.11
CA PRO A 441 -15.81 46.87 10.22
C PRO A 441 -16.71 46.33 11.34
N SER A 442 -17.55 47.18 11.96
CA SER A 442 -18.59 46.74 12.87
C SER A 442 -19.75 46.01 12.18
N TYR A 443 -19.84 46.06 10.85
CA TYR A 443 -20.92 45.44 10.10
C TYR A 443 -20.41 44.74 8.86
N ALA A 444 -20.86 43.51 8.67
CA ALA A 444 -20.60 42.73 7.47
C ALA A 444 -21.89 42.08 6.93
N ALA A 445 -22.07 42.12 5.62
CA ALA A 445 -23.14 41.44 4.91
C ALA A 445 -22.54 40.30 4.05
N ALA A 446 -23.05 39.09 4.23
CA ALA A 446 -22.66 37.93 3.44
C ALA A 446 -23.73 37.61 2.39
N PHE A 447 -23.30 37.33 1.19
CA PHE A 447 -24.17 37.03 0.05
C PHE A 447 -23.86 35.61 -0.45
N ARG A 448 -24.90 34.83 -0.67
CA ARG A 448 -24.83 33.54 -1.34
C ARG A 448 -24.93 33.76 -2.83
N CYS A 449 -23.93 33.26 -3.57
CA CYS A 449 -23.87 33.37 -5.02
C CYS A 449 -23.80 31.96 -5.61
N ARG A 450 -24.53 31.71 -6.69
CA ARG A 450 -24.48 30.49 -7.45
C ARG A 450 -23.96 30.77 -8.86
N TYR A 451 -23.09 29.91 -9.33
CA TYR A 451 -22.46 30.02 -10.64
C TYR A 451 -22.72 28.73 -11.40
N ASP A 452 -23.21 28.86 -12.62
CA ASP A 452 -23.39 27.73 -13.52
C ASP A 452 -22.07 27.00 -13.74
N LYS A 453 -22.05 25.66 -13.61
CA LYS A 453 -20.83 24.87 -13.71
C LYS A 453 -20.23 24.80 -15.12
N GLU A 454 -21.07 24.95 -16.17
CA GLU A 454 -20.62 24.84 -17.56
C GLU A 454 -20.10 26.20 -18.07
N THR A 455 -20.83 27.27 -17.77
CA THR A 455 -20.54 28.62 -18.29
C THR A 455 -19.71 29.47 -17.36
N GLY A 456 -19.71 29.16 -16.05
CA GLY A 456 -19.11 30.01 -15.02
C GLY A 456 -19.86 31.32 -14.76
N GLU A 457 -21.03 31.52 -15.36
CA GLU A 457 -21.84 32.74 -15.17
C GLU A 457 -22.55 32.72 -13.82
N GLN A 458 -22.62 33.88 -13.19
CA GLN A 458 -23.40 34.06 -11.96
C GLN A 458 -24.90 34.02 -12.29
N ILE A 459 -25.59 32.98 -11.78
CA ILE A 459 -27.03 32.78 -12.01
C ILE A 459 -27.90 33.19 -10.81
N TYR A 460 -27.28 33.39 -9.64
CA TYR A 460 -28.01 33.76 -8.44
C TYR A 460 -27.10 34.56 -7.48
N ARG A 461 -27.68 35.56 -6.80
CA ARG A 461 -27.05 36.31 -5.73
C ARG A 461 -28.09 36.84 -4.78
N GLU A 462 -28.00 36.48 -3.52
CA GLU A 462 -28.92 36.91 -2.47
C GLU A 462 -28.18 37.23 -1.18
N LEU A 463 -28.69 38.17 -0.39
CA LEU A 463 -28.22 38.41 0.96
C LEU A 463 -28.55 37.20 1.83
N ASP A 464 -27.52 36.48 2.30
CA ASP A 464 -27.66 35.31 3.16
C ASP A 464 -27.90 35.74 4.61
N HIS A 465 -27.04 36.60 5.16
CA HIS A 465 -27.15 37.11 6.51
C HIS A 465 -26.28 38.37 6.71
N THR A 466 -26.45 38.97 7.88
CA THR A 466 -25.62 40.09 8.35
C THR A 466 -25.00 39.78 9.70
N SER A 467 -23.85 40.35 9.99
CA SER A 467 -23.12 40.22 11.25
C SER A 467 -22.74 41.60 11.79
N THR A 468 -22.85 41.75 13.10
CA THR A 468 -22.49 43.01 13.78
C THR A 468 -21.40 42.69 14.81
N TYR A 469 -20.35 43.50 14.82
CA TYR A 469 -19.20 43.39 15.72
C TYR A 469 -19.14 44.64 16.63
N LEU A 470 -18.47 44.50 17.77
CA LEU A 470 -18.30 45.60 18.71
C LEU A 470 -17.38 46.70 18.13
N GLU A 471 -17.73 47.96 18.32
CA GLU A 471 -17.08 49.10 17.65
C GLU A 471 -15.67 49.45 18.15
N ASP A 472 -15.28 49.04 19.33
CA ASP A 472 -14.07 49.50 20.03
C ASP A 472 -12.75 48.87 19.59
N VAL A 473 -12.69 48.17 18.45
CA VAL A 473 -11.54 47.31 18.09
C VAL A 473 -10.77 47.77 16.85
N TRP A 474 -10.62 49.04 16.63
CA TRP A 474 -9.94 49.63 15.46
C TRP A 474 -8.40 49.51 15.45
N CYS A 475 -7.78 48.87 16.41
CA CYS A 475 -6.34 48.87 16.58
C CYS A 475 -5.65 47.50 16.30
N TRP A 476 -6.21 46.67 15.41
CA TRP A 476 -5.55 45.36 15.10
C TRP A 476 -4.69 45.46 13.83
N PRO A 477 -3.35 45.28 13.98
CA PRO A 477 -2.48 45.07 12.83
C PRO A 477 -2.66 43.68 12.32
N GLY A 478 -3.24 43.48 11.14
CA GLY A 478 -3.31 42.16 10.49
C GLY A 478 -4.50 41.90 9.57
N PHE A 479 -5.31 42.93 9.22
CA PHE A 479 -6.20 42.78 8.08
C PHE A 479 -5.39 42.83 6.79
N ALA A 480 -4.87 41.69 6.36
CA ALA A 480 -4.35 41.52 5.02
C ALA A 480 -5.49 40.99 4.12
N GLU A 481 -5.74 41.72 3.05
CA GLU A 481 -6.47 41.21 1.89
C GLU A 481 -5.89 39.89 1.45
N SER A 482 -6.48 38.77 1.84
CA SER A 482 -6.19 37.45 1.21
C SER A 482 -7.30 36.46 1.52
N ALA A 483 -8.35 36.53 0.78
CA ALA A 483 -9.17 35.37 0.47
C ALA A 483 -9.44 35.42 -1.03
N THR A 484 -8.41 35.18 -1.79
CA THR A 484 -8.56 34.83 -3.21
C THR A 484 -8.96 33.38 -3.28
N ASP A 485 -10.18 33.15 -3.77
CA ASP A 485 -10.67 31.88 -4.26
C ASP A 485 -9.68 31.28 -5.27
N GLU A 486 -8.96 30.23 -4.89
CA GLU A 486 -8.53 29.22 -5.84
C GLU A 486 -9.32 27.95 -5.56
N PRO A 487 -10.08 27.43 -6.54
CA PRO A 487 -10.63 26.08 -6.43
C PRO A 487 -9.45 25.12 -6.32
N ALA A 488 -9.54 24.18 -5.37
CA ALA A 488 -8.58 23.08 -5.27
C ALA A 488 -8.68 22.26 -6.57
N ASP A 489 -7.77 22.50 -7.50
CA ASP A 489 -7.40 21.53 -8.53
C ASP A 489 -6.60 20.43 -7.85
N GLU A 490 -7.13 19.20 -8.01
CA GLU A 490 -6.68 17.81 -7.88
C GLU A 490 -7.37 16.99 -6.80
#